data_211dcc320d114c1b4f028afc13da8ca5
#
_entry.id   211dcc320d114c1b4f028afc13da8ca5
#
_cell.length_a   1.000
_cell.length_b   1.000
_cell.length_c   1.000
_cell.angle_alpha   90.00
_cell.angle_beta   90.00
_cell.angle_gamma   90.00
#
_symmetry.space_group_name_H-M   'P 1'
#
loop_
_entity.id
_entity.type
_entity.pdbx_description
1 polymer ?
#
loop_
_entity_poly.entity_id
_entity_poly.type
_entity_poly.pdbx_seq_one_letter_code
_entity_poly.pdbx_strand_id
1 'polypeptide(L)'
;HTFIKCNPTLLGYEYARKTMDDMGYDYIAFGDFHFKDDLQYEDAVPMLNRLIAVCQERNLEFGVKITNTFPVDVKQNELPSEEMYMSGKSLYPLSISVANMLARDFGGKLRISYSGGADFHNIEGIIDAGIWPVTMATTILKPGGYDRLCQIAGLLEKEGVVFTGIDAAKTEKLVEEAKTSPYHVKAVKPLPSRKINKQVPLIDCFIAPCKEGCPIHQDITTYLQLVEAGKYEEAMDVITEKN
;
A
#
# COMPACT_ATOMS: atom_id res chain seq x y z
N HIS A 1 10.13 -19.23 7.17
CA HIS A 1 9.87 -18.52 5.90
C HIS A 1 10.68 -17.22 5.86
N THR A 2 11.33 -16.95 4.75
CA THR A 2 12.12 -15.74 4.52
C THR A 2 11.65 -15.08 3.21
N PHE A 3 11.36 -13.77 3.26
CA PHE A 3 10.93 -13.00 2.10
C PHE A 3 11.83 -11.77 1.91
N ILE A 4 12.34 -11.58 0.69
CA ILE A 4 12.98 -10.33 0.29
C ILE A 4 11.94 -9.37 -0.23
N LYS A 5 11.94 -8.15 0.28
CA LYS A 5 11.01 -7.11 -0.18
C LYS A 5 11.58 -6.40 -1.40
N CYS A 6 10.75 -6.32 -2.44
CA CYS A 6 11.10 -5.71 -3.73
C CYS A 6 10.30 -4.43 -3.97
N ASN A 7 10.87 -3.55 -4.79
CA ASN A 7 10.27 -2.29 -5.19
C ASN A 7 9.50 -2.42 -6.52
N PRO A 8 8.52 -1.53 -6.79
CA PRO A 8 7.86 -1.46 -8.09
C PRO A 8 8.81 -1.07 -9.23
N THR A 9 9.95 -0.47 -8.90
CA THR A 9 11.02 -0.07 -9.81
C THR A 9 11.62 -1.23 -10.60
N LEU A 10 11.45 -2.48 -10.14
CA LEU A 10 11.78 -3.69 -10.92
C LEU A 10 11.12 -3.74 -12.31
N LEU A 11 10.02 -3.02 -12.53
CA LEU A 11 9.36 -2.93 -13.83
C LEU A 11 10.15 -2.15 -14.89
N GLY A 12 11.12 -1.34 -14.45
CA GLY A 12 11.78 -0.35 -15.29
C GLY A 12 10.94 0.92 -15.51
N TYR A 13 11.64 2.02 -15.78
CA TYR A 13 11.02 3.35 -15.90
C TYR A 13 9.97 3.41 -17.01
N GLU A 14 10.30 2.93 -18.20
CA GLU A 14 9.43 3.03 -19.38
C GLU A 14 8.09 2.30 -19.16
N TYR A 15 8.14 1.09 -18.56
CA TYR A 15 6.92 0.35 -18.28
C TYR A 15 6.06 1.05 -17.22
N ALA A 16 6.68 1.52 -16.15
CA ALA A 16 5.96 2.21 -15.08
C ALA A 16 5.34 3.52 -15.59
N ARG A 17 6.08 4.31 -16.35
CA ARG A 17 5.61 5.58 -16.95
C ARG A 17 4.45 5.35 -17.88
N LYS A 18 4.63 4.42 -18.84
CA LYS A 18 3.56 4.07 -19.78
C LYS A 18 2.30 3.58 -19.07
N THR A 19 2.42 2.73 -18.06
CA THR A 19 1.26 2.23 -17.30
C THR A 19 0.53 3.38 -16.59
N MET A 20 1.26 4.30 -15.99
CA MET A 20 0.67 5.45 -15.33
C MET A 20 -0.03 6.39 -16.33
N ASP A 21 0.59 6.67 -17.46
CA ASP A 21 0.03 7.54 -18.51
C ASP A 21 -1.24 6.93 -19.12
N ASP A 22 -1.20 5.65 -19.49
CA ASP A 22 -2.34 4.93 -20.05
C ASP A 22 -3.56 4.91 -19.09
N MET A 23 -3.32 4.97 -17.79
CA MET A 23 -4.36 5.04 -16.75
C MET A 23 -4.82 6.46 -16.40
N GLY A 24 -4.30 7.50 -17.07
CA GLY A 24 -4.62 8.90 -16.81
C GLY A 24 -3.89 9.50 -15.60
N TYR A 25 -2.77 8.91 -15.19
CA TYR A 25 -1.88 9.44 -14.15
C TYR A 25 -0.69 10.22 -14.74
N ASP A 26 -0.84 10.81 -15.91
CA ASP A 26 0.15 11.64 -16.58
C ASP A 26 0.61 12.85 -15.76
N TYR A 27 -0.25 13.33 -14.85
CA TYR A 27 0.07 14.40 -13.91
C TYR A 27 0.99 13.99 -12.76
N ILE A 28 1.20 12.70 -12.54
CA ILE A 28 2.12 12.21 -11.50
C ILE A 28 3.54 12.30 -12.03
N ALA A 29 4.38 13.12 -11.39
CA ALA A 29 5.77 13.30 -11.75
C ALA A 29 6.65 12.28 -11.01
N PHE A 30 7.52 11.63 -11.73
CA PHE A 30 8.65 10.85 -11.23
C PHE A 30 9.72 10.73 -12.30
N GLY A 31 10.98 10.79 -11.88
CA GLY A 31 12.13 10.59 -12.78
C GLY A 31 12.59 9.14 -12.84
N ASP A 32 13.65 8.91 -13.59
CA ASP A 32 14.28 7.60 -13.75
C ASP A 32 15.34 7.28 -12.67
N PHE A 33 15.62 8.24 -11.79
CA PHE A 33 16.64 8.13 -10.75
C PHE A 33 16.45 6.89 -9.89
N HIS A 34 15.27 6.73 -9.28
CA HIS A 34 14.98 5.59 -8.44
C HIS A 34 15.06 4.24 -9.17
N PHE A 35 14.72 4.23 -10.46
CA PHE A 35 14.83 3.02 -11.28
C PHE A 35 16.27 2.64 -11.57
N LYS A 36 17.18 3.61 -11.73
CA LYS A 36 18.60 3.37 -11.97
C LYS A 36 19.38 2.99 -10.71
N ASP A 37 18.95 3.53 -9.56
CA ASP A 37 19.61 3.33 -8.28
C ASP A 37 19.14 2.04 -7.56
N ASP A 38 17.92 1.59 -7.83
CA ASP A 38 17.36 0.36 -7.30
C ASP A 38 17.87 -0.88 -8.06
N LEU A 39 17.63 -2.05 -7.46
CA LEU A 39 17.92 -3.37 -8.04
C LEU A 39 17.24 -3.49 -9.42
N GLN A 40 18.05 -3.74 -10.45
CA GLN A 40 17.57 -3.99 -11.81
C GLN A 40 17.00 -5.41 -11.94
N TYR A 41 15.98 -5.59 -12.80
CA TYR A 41 15.34 -6.89 -12.95
C TYR A 41 16.29 -7.98 -13.46
N GLU A 42 17.18 -7.61 -14.38
CA GLU A 42 18.22 -8.52 -14.93
C GLU A 42 19.20 -9.03 -13.86
N ASP A 43 19.46 -8.23 -12.80
CA ASP A 43 20.27 -8.63 -11.66
C ASP A 43 19.45 -9.37 -10.59
N ALA A 44 18.17 -9.01 -10.46
CA ALA A 44 17.26 -9.64 -9.50
C ALA A 44 17.05 -11.12 -9.80
N VAL A 45 16.83 -11.51 -11.05
CA VAL A 45 16.54 -12.90 -11.42
C VAL A 45 17.69 -13.85 -11.05
N PRO A 46 18.97 -13.60 -11.43
CA PRO A 46 20.06 -14.46 -10.99
C PRO A 46 20.28 -14.45 -9.47
N MET A 47 20.09 -13.29 -8.82
CA MET A 47 20.19 -13.20 -7.35
C MET A 47 19.12 -14.06 -6.67
N LEU A 48 17.87 -13.97 -7.09
CA LEU A 48 16.76 -14.75 -6.53
C LEU A 48 16.97 -16.26 -6.75
N ASN A 49 17.45 -16.68 -7.92
CA ASN A 49 17.76 -18.08 -8.19
C ASN A 49 18.84 -18.63 -7.24
N ARG A 50 19.91 -17.87 -6.96
CA ARG A 50 20.94 -18.24 -5.98
C ARG A 50 20.34 -18.37 -4.58
N LEU A 51 19.48 -17.44 -4.16
CA LEU A 51 18.84 -17.47 -2.85
C LEU A 51 17.88 -18.64 -2.70
N ILE A 52 17.11 -18.96 -3.74
CA ILE A 52 16.27 -20.16 -3.78
C ILE A 52 17.09 -21.41 -3.57
N ALA A 53 18.21 -21.56 -4.31
CA ALA A 53 19.09 -22.72 -4.17
C ALA A 53 19.65 -22.87 -2.76
N VAL A 54 20.20 -21.80 -2.17
CA VAL A 54 20.73 -21.80 -0.81
C VAL A 54 19.66 -22.13 0.24
N CYS A 55 18.44 -21.63 0.05
CA CYS A 55 17.35 -21.93 0.96
C CYS A 55 16.88 -23.38 0.84
N GLN A 56 16.82 -23.93 -0.37
CA GLN A 56 16.51 -25.34 -0.60
C GLN A 56 17.52 -26.29 0.05
N GLU A 57 18.82 -26.02 -0.09
CA GLU A 57 19.89 -26.78 0.58
C GLU A 57 19.77 -26.81 2.10
N ARG A 58 19.18 -25.75 2.68
CA ARG A 58 18.98 -25.59 4.12
C ARG A 58 17.59 -25.96 4.63
N ASN A 59 16.73 -26.51 3.78
CA ASN A 59 15.32 -26.76 4.08
C ASN A 59 14.58 -25.51 4.59
N LEU A 60 14.88 -24.37 4.01
CA LEU A 60 14.23 -23.09 4.30
C LEU A 60 13.27 -22.73 3.15
N GLU A 61 12.13 -22.15 3.49
CA GLU A 61 11.23 -21.60 2.51
C GLU A 61 11.61 -20.14 2.19
N PHE A 62 11.75 -19.85 0.90
CA PHE A 62 12.11 -18.55 0.38
C PHE A 62 11.04 -17.99 -0.55
N GLY A 63 10.85 -16.70 -0.53
CA GLY A 63 9.97 -15.99 -1.42
C GLY A 63 10.31 -14.50 -1.53
N VAL A 64 9.47 -13.77 -2.22
CA VAL A 64 9.57 -12.31 -2.33
C VAL A 64 8.32 -11.65 -1.75
N LYS A 65 8.50 -10.49 -1.15
CA LYS A 65 7.40 -9.60 -0.78
C LYS A 65 7.36 -8.42 -1.74
N ILE A 66 6.25 -8.25 -2.41
CA ILE A 66 6.02 -7.15 -3.36
C ILE A 66 4.81 -6.32 -2.92
N THR A 67 4.82 -5.01 -3.00
CA THR A 67 5.91 -4.10 -3.25
C THR A 67 6.04 -3.11 -2.09
N ASN A 68 7.14 -2.33 -2.07
CA ASN A 68 7.15 -1.07 -1.34
C ASN A 68 6.19 -0.06 -2.00
N THR A 69 5.99 1.08 -1.36
CA THR A 69 5.36 2.25 -1.96
C THR A 69 6.21 2.78 -3.12
N PHE A 70 5.59 3.51 -4.03
CA PHE A 70 6.27 4.05 -5.20
C PHE A 70 6.60 5.53 -4.97
N PRO A 71 7.87 5.94 -5.06
CA PRO A 71 8.27 7.34 -4.88
C PRO A 71 7.82 8.18 -6.07
N VAL A 72 7.28 9.36 -5.78
CA VAL A 72 6.82 10.34 -6.75
C VAL A 72 7.18 11.74 -6.28
N ASP A 73 7.43 12.65 -7.21
CA ASP A 73 7.83 14.01 -6.91
C ASP A 73 6.65 14.84 -6.38
N VAL A 74 6.94 15.72 -5.45
CA VAL A 74 6.02 16.80 -5.04
C VAL A 74 6.19 17.97 -5.99
N LYS A 75 5.18 18.26 -6.82
CA LYS A 75 5.22 19.35 -7.80
C LYS A 75 4.25 20.49 -7.49
N GLN A 76 3.26 20.25 -6.67
CA GLN A 76 2.15 21.17 -6.42
C GLN A 76 1.98 21.46 -4.92
N ASN A 77 3.05 21.35 -4.17
CA ASN A 77 3.04 21.52 -2.71
C ASN A 77 2.04 20.61 -1.98
N GLU A 78 1.83 19.38 -2.45
CA GLU A 78 0.95 18.39 -1.82
C GLU A 78 1.42 18.02 -0.41
N LEU A 79 2.73 18.02 -0.20
CA LEU A 79 3.41 17.81 1.08
C LEU A 79 4.57 18.80 1.24
N PRO A 80 5.02 19.09 2.47
CA PRO A 80 6.19 19.92 2.72
C PRO A 80 7.51 19.14 2.58
N SER A 81 7.68 18.43 1.46
CA SER A 81 8.84 17.61 1.10
C SER A 81 9.02 17.63 -0.42
N GLU A 82 10.17 17.19 -0.91
CA GLU A 82 10.44 17.07 -2.34
C GLU A 82 9.79 15.82 -2.96
N GLU A 83 9.63 14.78 -2.15
CA GLU A 83 9.06 13.51 -2.55
C GLU A 83 7.88 13.11 -1.67
N MET A 84 7.00 12.31 -2.23
CA MET A 84 5.92 11.60 -1.55
C MET A 84 5.82 10.16 -2.08
N TYR A 85 5.00 9.34 -1.43
CA TYR A 85 4.90 7.93 -1.77
C TYR A 85 3.49 7.57 -2.21
N MET A 86 3.38 7.07 -3.43
CA MET A 86 2.13 6.54 -3.95
C MET A 86 1.86 5.16 -3.35
N SER A 87 0.64 4.95 -2.88
CA SER A 87 0.19 3.69 -2.26
C SER A 87 -1.28 3.40 -2.53
N GLY A 88 -1.75 2.26 -2.08
CA GLY A 88 -3.14 1.85 -2.21
C GLY A 88 -3.53 1.53 -3.65
N LYS A 89 -4.76 1.85 -4.03
CA LYS A 89 -5.34 1.41 -5.30
C LYS A 89 -4.58 1.86 -6.55
N SER A 90 -3.91 3.00 -6.53
CA SER A 90 -3.08 3.47 -7.65
C SER A 90 -1.75 2.72 -7.79
N LEU A 91 -1.25 2.12 -6.71
CA LEU A 91 -0.07 1.29 -6.73
C LEU A 91 -0.35 -0.13 -7.26
N TYR A 92 -1.58 -0.62 -7.12
CA TYR A 92 -1.95 -1.99 -7.47
C TYR A 92 -1.54 -2.39 -8.90
N PRO A 93 -1.76 -1.59 -9.95
CA PRO A 93 -1.38 -1.96 -11.32
C PRO A 93 0.12 -2.20 -11.48
N LEU A 94 0.97 -1.44 -10.79
CA LEU A 94 2.41 -1.66 -10.80
C LEU A 94 2.77 -2.92 -9.99
N SER A 95 2.22 -3.07 -8.81
CA SER A 95 2.53 -4.22 -7.94
C SER A 95 2.10 -5.56 -8.55
N ILE A 96 0.92 -5.63 -9.15
CA ILE A 96 0.46 -6.86 -9.80
C ILE A 96 1.25 -7.16 -11.08
N SER A 97 1.76 -6.13 -11.76
CA SER A 97 2.66 -6.30 -12.91
C SER A 97 3.99 -6.92 -12.48
N VAL A 98 4.56 -6.52 -11.34
CA VAL A 98 5.75 -7.20 -10.76
C VAL A 98 5.44 -8.65 -10.43
N ALA A 99 4.27 -8.93 -9.84
CA ALA A 99 3.86 -10.30 -9.55
C ALA A 99 3.78 -11.17 -10.82
N ASN A 100 3.17 -10.65 -11.88
CA ASN A 100 3.05 -11.36 -13.15
C ASN A 100 4.42 -11.63 -13.78
N MET A 101 5.30 -10.64 -13.79
CA MET A 101 6.65 -10.79 -14.34
C MET A 101 7.43 -11.89 -13.61
N LEU A 102 7.41 -11.88 -12.28
CA LEU A 102 8.04 -12.91 -11.46
C LEU A 102 7.36 -14.29 -11.61
N ALA A 103 6.02 -14.35 -11.68
CA ALA A 103 5.31 -15.59 -11.87
C ALA A 103 5.68 -16.28 -13.20
N ARG A 104 5.83 -15.51 -14.27
CA ARG A 104 6.24 -16.02 -15.59
C ARG A 104 7.67 -16.54 -15.55
N ASP A 105 8.61 -15.74 -15.09
CA ASP A 105 10.04 -16.04 -15.18
C ASP A 105 10.47 -17.18 -14.22
N PHE A 106 9.77 -17.35 -13.10
CA PHE A 106 10.00 -18.43 -12.15
C PHE A 106 9.00 -19.61 -12.33
N GLY A 107 8.21 -19.62 -13.41
CA GLY A 107 7.25 -20.68 -13.69
C GLY A 107 6.24 -20.93 -12.57
N GLY A 108 5.86 -19.88 -11.85
CA GLY A 108 4.94 -19.91 -10.72
C GLY A 108 5.51 -20.50 -9.42
N LYS A 109 6.77 -20.92 -9.39
CA LYS A 109 7.37 -21.61 -8.23
C LYS A 109 7.87 -20.68 -7.14
N LEU A 110 8.18 -19.43 -7.47
CA LEU A 110 8.62 -18.43 -6.50
C LEU A 110 7.42 -17.94 -5.69
N ARG A 111 7.46 -18.15 -4.38
CA ARG A 111 6.39 -17.70 -3.50
C ARG A 111 6.37 -16.18 -3.39
N ILE A 112 5.20 -15.60 -3.52
CA ILE A 112 4.99 -14.15 -3.42
C ILE A 112 4.11 -13.85 -2.21
N SER A 113 4.62 -13.01 -1.30
CA SER A 113 3.84 -12.30 -0.31
C SER A 113 3.44 -10.93 -0.90
N TYR A 114 2.16 -10.65 -0.96
CA TYR A 114 1.67 -9.46 -1.65
C TYR A 114 1.46 -8.27 -0.72
N SER A 115 1.89 -7.10 -1.17
CA SER A 115 1.61 -5.81 -0.58
C SER A 115 1.63 -4.76 -1.70
N GLY A 116 0.61 -3.92 -1.77
CA GLY A 116 0.56 -2.89 -2.83
C GLY A 116 -0.84 -2.79 -3.44
N GLY A 117 -1.75 -2.19 -2.70
CA GLY A 117 -3.09 -1.89 -3.15
C GLY A 117 -4.07 -3.06 -3.14
N ALA A 118 -3.80 -4.12 -2.38
CA ALA A 118 -4.81 -5.15 -2.11
C ALA A 118 -6.01 -4.54 -1.37
N ASP A 119 -7.21 -4.87 -1.83
CA ASP A 119 -8.48 -4.38 -1.29
C ASP A 119 -9.60 -5.37 -1.65
N PHE A 120 -10.81 -5.09 -1.17
CA PHE A 120 -12.02 -5.88 -1.42
C PHE A 120 -12.26 -6.22 -2.90
N HIS A 121 -11.91 -5.30 -3.81
CA HIS A 121 -12.18 -5.47 -5.25
C HIS A 121 -11.17 -6.35 -6.01
N ASN A 122 -10.07 -6.75 -5.38
CA ASN A 122 -9.02 -7.52 -6.07
C ASN A 122 -8.48 -8.70 -5.26
N ILE A 123 -8.86 -8.81 -3.98
CA ILE A 123 -8.30 -9.82 -3.08
C ILE A 123 -8.59 -11.26 -3.53
N GLU A 124 -9.81 -11.54 -3.98
CA GLU A 124 -10.18 -12.89 -4.44
C GLU A 124 -9.32 -13.31 -5.64
N GLY A 125 -9.14 -12.44 -6.62
CA GLY A 125 -8.29 -12.70 -7.77
C GLY A 125 -6.81 -12.91 -7.40
N ILE A 126 -6.29 -12.13 -6.44
CA ILE A 126 -4.92 -12.29 -5.93
C ILE A 126 -4.74 -13.69 -5.30
N ILE A 127 -5.66 -14.10 -4.43
CA ILE A 127 -5.63 -15.41 -3.76
C ILE A 127 -5.84 -16.54 -4.77
N ASP A 128 -6.81 -16.39 -5.70
CA ASP A 128 -7.09 -17.38 -6.73
C ASP A 128 -5.91 -17.58 -7.70
N ALA A 129 -5.09 -16.56 -7.91
CA ALA A 129 -3.84 -16.68 -8.65
C ALA A 129 -2.72 -17.41 -7.87
N GLY A 130 -2.95 -17.80 -6.61
CA GLY A 130 -1.96 -18.48 -5.76
C GLY A 130 -1.02 -17.56 -5.00
N ILE A 131 -1.34 -16.27 -4.92
CA ILE A 131 -0.50 -15.28 -4.23
C ILE A 131 -0.97 -15.07 -2.80
N TRP A 132 -0.16 -15.46 -1.83
CA TRP A 132 -0.38 -15.25 -0.41
C TRP A 132 0.92 -15.48 0.40
N PRO A 133 1.08 -14.90 1.62
CA PRO A 133 0.12 -14.05 2.33
C PRO A 133 -0.05 -12.66 1.70
N VAL A 134 -1.19 -12.04 1.95
CA VAL A 134 -1.50 -10.67 1.50
C VAL A 134 -1.52 -9.74 2.70
N THR A 135 -0.90 -8.57 2.56
CA THR A 135 -0.91 -7.51 3.59
C THR A 135 -1.55 -6.25 3.05
N MET A 136 -2.34 -5.59 3.90
CA MET A 136 -3.05 -4.36 3.59
C MET A 136 -2.73 -3.28 4.63
N ALA A 137 -2.53 -2.05 4.19
CA ALA A 137 -2.33 -0.90 5.05
C ALA A 137 -3.27 0.24 4.69
N THR A 138 -3.17 0.77 3.46
CA THR A 138 -3.95 1.94 3.01
C THR A 138 -5.46 1.74 3.16
N THR A 139 -5.96 0.54 2.91
CA THR A 139 -7.38 0.20 3.06
C THR A 139 -7.84 0.34 4.51
N ILE A 140 -7.04 -0.13 5.46
CA ILE A 140 -7.37 -0.12 6.89
C ILE A 140 -7.27 1.29 7.47
N LEU A 141 -6.36 2.13 6.94
CA LEU A 141 -6.17 3.51 7.40
C LEU A 141 -7.25 4.49 6.92
N LYS A 142 -8.14 4.07 6.03
CA LYS A 142 -9.28 4.88 5.59
C LYS A 142 -10.45 4.76 6.56
N PRO A 143 -11.35 5.75 6.61
CA PRO A 143 -12.60 5.63 7.35
C PRO A 143 -13.35 4.34 6.98
N GLY A 144 -13.81 3.58 7.97
CA GLY A 144 -14.44 2.28 7.79
C GLY A 144 -13.47 1.14 7.41
N GLY A 145 -12.16 1.34 7.58
CA GLY A 145 -11.14 0.36 7.16
C GLY A 145 -11.22 -0.97 7.88
N TYR A 146 -11.57 -0.99 9.16
CA TYR A 146 -11.77 -2.23 9.90
C TYR A 146 -13.01 -3.01 9.44
N ASP A 147 -14.11 -2.32 9.12
CA ASP A 147 -15.28 -2.95 8.52
C ASP A 147 -14.96 -3.54 7.14
N ARG A 148 -14.15 -2.82 6.36
CA ARG A 148 -13.62 -3.31 5.09
C ARG A 148 -12.78 -4.58 5.28
N LEU A 149 -11.96 -4.64 6.32
CA LEU A 149 -11.19 -5.84 6.65
C LEU A 149 -12.09 -7.02 6.98
N CYS A 150 -13.17 -6.81 7.76
CA CYS A 150 -14.17 -7.83 8.04
C CYS A 150 -14.86 -8.33 6.77
N GLN A 151 -15.21 -7.43 5.85
CA GLN A 151 -15.79 -7.81 4.55
C GLN A 151 -14.82 -8.66 3.73
N ILE A 152 -13.53 -8.29 3.69
CA ILE A 152 -12.49 -9.06 2.99
C ILE A 152 -12.32 -10.44 3.64
N ALA A 153 -12.28 -10.51 4.96
CA ALA A 153 -12.20 -11.78 5.69
C ALA A 153 -13.39 -12.68 5.35
N GLY A 154 -14.60 -12.13 5.29
CA GLY A 154 -15.80 -12.86 4.89
C GLY A 154 -15.76 -13.45 3.48
N LEU A 155 -15.11 -12.78 2.52
CA LEU A 155 -14.88 -13.33 1.18
C LEU A 155 -13.98 -14.57 1.20
N LEU A 156 -13.01 -14.60 2.14
CA LEU A 156 -11.96 -15.61 2.22
C LEU A 156 -12.25 -16.74 3.23
N GLU A 157 -13.36 -16.70 3.96
CA GLU A 157 -13.71 -17.67 5.03
C GLU A 157 -13.70 -19.14 4.58
N LYS A 158 -13.91 -19.39 3.30
CA LYS A 158 -14.01 -20.76 2.74
C LYS A 158 -12.71 -21.26 2.11
N GLU A 159 -11.69 -20.45 2.08
CA GLU A 159 -10.45 -20.74 1.38
C GLU A 159 -9.41 -21.38 2.32
N GLY A 160 -9.26 -22.69 2.24
CA GLY A 160 -8.09 -23.36 2.77
C GLY A 160 -6.91 -23.14 1.82
N VAL A 161 -6.02 -22.18 2.11
CA VAL A 161 -4.95 -21.82 1.18
C VAL A 161 -3.71 -22.67 1.42
N VAL A 162 -3.42 -23.57 0.48
CA VAL A 162 -2.15 -24.28 0.39
C VAL A 162 -1.40 -23.77 -0.84
N PHE A 163 -0.11 -23.42 -0.67
CA PHE A 163 0.68 -22.97 -1.80
C PHE A 163 0.96 -24.13 -2.77
N THR A 164 0.41 -24.05 -3.96
CA THR A 164 0.62 -25.01 -5.05
C THR A 164 1.36 -24.40 -6.25
N GLY A 165 1.72 -23.15 -6.14
CA GLY A 165 2.32 -22.32 -7.20
C GLY A 165 1.43 -21.15 -7.55
N ILE A 166 1.97 -20.24 -8.35
CA ILE A 166 1.29 -19.04 -8.85
C ILE A 166 0.92 -19.27 -10.32
N ASP A 167 -0.32 -19.03 -10.66
CA ASP A 167 -0.83 -19.12 -12.03
C ASP A 167 -0.50 -17.81 -12.79
N ALA A 168 0.47 -17.91 -13.71
CA ALA A 168 0.92 -16.77 -14.51
C ALA A 168 -0.19 -16.24 -15.45
N ALA A 169 -1.09 -17.08 -15.95
CA ALA A 169 -2.19 -16.64 -16.80
C ALA A 169 -3.23 -15.84 -15.99
N LYS A 170 -3.51 -16.27 -14.77
CA LYS A 170 -4.37 -15.52 -13.86
C LYS A 170 -3.75 -14.18 -13.47
N THR A 171 -2.43 -14.13 -13.16
CA THR A 171 -1.75 -12.87 -12.86
C THR A 171 -1.73 -11.92 -14.05
N GLU A 172 -1.57 -12.43 -15.28
CA GLU A 172 -1.64 -11.61 -16.50
C GLU A 172 -3.05 -10.99 -16.68
N LYS A 173 -4.09 -11.77 -16.47
CA LYS A 173 -5.47 -11.27 -16.47
C LYS A 173 -5.69 -10.17 -15.43
N LEU A 174 -5.17 -10.34 -14.21
CA LEU A 174 -5.24 -9.31 -13.18
C LEU A 174 -4.51 -8.01 -13.57
N VAL A 175 -3.39 -8.10 -14.30
CA VAL A 175 -2.68 -6.93 -14.83
C VAL A 175 -3.54 -6.17 -15.85
N GLU A 176 -4.19 -6.87 -16.76
CA GLU A 176 -5.07 -6.27 -17.76
C GLU A 176 -6.30 -5.62 -17.11
N GLU A 177 -6.95 -6.33 -16.19
CA GLU A 177 -8.07 -5.80 -15.41
C GLU A 177 -7.67 -4.58 -14.59
N ALA A 178 -6.48 -4.59 -13.96
CA ALA A 178 -6.00 -3.46 -13.18
C ALA A 178 -5.84 -2.19 -14.00
N LYS A 179 -5.30 -2.30 -15.21
CA LYS A 179 -5.07 -1.16 -16.13
C LYS A 179 -6.35 -0.55 -16.67
N THR A 180 -7.42 -1.32 -16.78
CA THR A 180 -8.70 -0.88 -17.36
C THR A 180 -9.76 -0.55 -16.31
N SER A 181 -9.54 -0.94 -15.07
CA SER A 181 -10.52 -0.76 -14.00
C SER A 181 -10.60 0.69 -13.52
N PRO A 182 -11.75 1.34 -13.58
CA PRO A 182 -11.93 2.70 -13.05
C PRO A 182 -11.74 2.76 -11.53
N TYR A 183 -11.81 1.64 -10.83
CA TYR A 183 -11.53 1.58 -9.39
C TYR A 183 -10.08 1.97 -9.06
N HIS A 184 -9.12 1.60 -9.89
CA HIS A 184 -7.69 1.88 -9.67
C HIS A 184 -7.29 3.30 -10.07
N VAL A 185 -8.12 4.02 -10.81
CA VAL A 185 -7.90 5.43 -11.15
C VAL A 185 -8.36 6.31 -9.99
N LYS A 186 -7.54 7.28 -9.60
CA LYS A 186 -7.89 8.31 -8.60
C LYS A 186 -8.27 9.60 -9.30
N ALA A 187 -9.34 10.24 -8.84
CA ALA A 187 -9.64 11.59 -9.27
C ALA A 187 -8.52 12.56 -8.85
N VAL A 188 -8.16 13.46 -9.77
CA VAL A 188 -7.25 14.57 -9.48
C VAL A 188 -7.91 15.49 -8.46
N LYS A 189 -7.18 15.82 -7.39
CA LYS A 189 -7.67 16.75 -6.37
C LYS A 189 -7.44 18.19 -6.84
N PRO A 190 -8.39 19.10 -6.58
CA PRO A 190 -8.17 20.53 -6.85
C PRO A 190 -7.01 21.06 -5.98
N LEU A 191 -6.32 22.08 -6.50
CA LEU A 191 -5.22 22.73 -5.80
C LEU A 191 -5.73 23.88 -4.90
N PRO A 192 -5.07 24.10 -3.76
CA PRO A 192 -4.01 23.29 -3.16
C PRO A 192 -4.56 21.97 -2.60
N SER A 193 -3.88 20.87 -2.88
CA SER A 193 -4.36 19.52 -2.51
C SER A 193 -4.08 19.15 -1.06
N ARG A 194 -3.08 19.77 -0.44
CA ARG A 194 -2.75 19.49 0.97
C ARG A 194 -3.68 20.24 1.94
N LYS A 195 -3.99 19.59 3.03
CA LYS A 195 -4.85 20.14 4.08
C LYS A 195 -4.17 21.20 4.95
N ILE A 196 -2.85 21.14 5.06
CA ILE A 196 -2.00 22.08 5.78
C ILE A 196 -0.97 22.66 4.82
N ASN A 197 -0.72 23.97 4.91
CA ASN A 197 0.13 24.72 3.99
C ASN A 197 1.54 25.02 4.55
N LYS A 198 1.89 24.41 5.67
CA LYS A 198 3.20 24.52 6.30
C LYS A 198 3.59 23.18 6.92
N GLN A 199 4.88 22.98 7.12
CA GLN A 199 5.36 21.86 7.91
C GLN A 199 4.86 22.00 9.34
N VAL A 200 4.30 20.94 9.90
CA VAL A 200 3.92 20.89 11.31
C VAL A 200 5.12 20.38 12.12
N PRO A 201 5.31 20.88 13.36
CA PRO A 201 6.33 20.35 14.24
C PRO A 201 6.04 18.88 14.56
N LEU A 202 7.09 18.15 14.93
CA LEU A 202 6.93 16.81 15.48
C LEU A 202 6.10 16.92 16.76
N ILE A 203 4.96 16.25 16.79
CA ILE A 203 4.04 16.23 17.92
C ILE A 203 4.18 14.88 18.60
N ASP A 204 4.32 14.87 19.93
CA ASP A 204 4.25 13.64 20.71
C ASP A 204 2.89 12.98 20.50
N CYS A 205 2.88 11.69 20.17
CA CYS A 205 1.64 10.94 19.94
C CYS A 205 0.77 10.77 21.20
N PHE A 206 1.31 11.07 22.38
CA PHE A 206 0.55 11.11 23.62
C PHE A 206 -0.18 12.44 23.86
N ILE A 207 0.16 13.47 23.08
CA ILE A 207 -0.55 14.76 23.10
C ILE A 207 -1.39 14.84 21.86
N ALA A 208 -2.71 14.82 22.01
CA ALA A 208 -3.63 14.88 20.89
C ALA A 208 -3.44 16.18 20.10
N PRO A 209 -3.24 16.14 18.76
CA PRO A 209 -3.06 17.34 17.94
C PRO A 209 -4.21 18.34 18.05
N CYS A 210 -5.42 17.85 18.32
CA CYS A 210 -6.59 18.71 18.54
C CYS A 210 -6.48 19.54 19.84
N LYS A 211 -5.83 19.01 20.88
CA LYS A 211 -5.53 19.75 22.12
C LYS A 211 -4.47 20.83 21.89
N GLU A 212 -3.38 20.47 21.20
CA GLU A 212 -2.31 21.42 20.87
C GLU A 212 -2.76 22.54 19.92
N GLY A 213 -3.60 22.20 18.93
CA GLY A 213 -4.15 23.16 17.97
C GLY A 213 -5.31 24.00 18.51
N CYS A 214 -5.82 23.69 19.68
CA CYS A 214 -6.92 24.42 20.30
C CYS A 214 -6.41 25.70 21.00
N PRO A 215 -6.95 26.89 20.72
CA PRO A 215 -6.51 28.14 21.33
C PRO A 215 -6.60 28.16 22.87
N ILE A 216 -7.52 27.38 23.43
CA ILE A 216 -7.73 27.24 24.87
C ILE A 216 -7.17 25.93 25.44
N HIS A 217 -6.46 25.13 24.63
CA HIS A 217 -5.95 23.81 25.00
C HIS A 217 -7.02 22.88 25.61
N GLN A 218 -8.20 22.85 24.99
CA GLN A 218 -9.34 22.02 25.42
C GLN A 218 -8.97 20.54 25.40
N ASP A 219 -9.28 19.81 26.48
CA ASP A 219 -9.02 18.39 26.55
C ASP A 219 -10.13 17.57 25.86
N ILE A 220 -10.07 17.61 24.51
CA ILE A 220 -11.07 17.00 23.63
C ILE A 220 -11.13 15.48 23.81
N THR A 221 -9.99 14.84 23.97
CA THR A 221 -9.92 13.38 24.11
C THR A 221 -10.59 12.91 25.38
N THR A 222 -10.39 13.60 26.50
CA THR A 222 -10.99 13.22 27.78
C THR A 222 -12.51 13.39 27.78
N TYR A 223 -13.05 14.52 27.30
CA TYR A 223 -14.51 14.66 27.28
C TYR A 223 -15.20 13.68 26.31
N LEU A 224 -14.55 13.32 25.18
CA LEU A 224 -15.11 12.32 24.26
C LEU A 224 -15.13 10.92 24.90
N GLN A 225 -14.10 10.53 25.64
CA GLN A 225 -14.09 9.27 26.39
C GLN A 225 -15.18 9.23 27.48
N LEU A 226 -15.39 10.34 28.15
CA LEU A 226 -16.45 10.47 29.15
C LEU A 226 -17.85 10.37 28.52
N VAL A 227 -18.05 10.99 27.35
CA VAL A 227 -19.30 10.85 26.59
C VAL A 227 -19.54 9.41 26.16
N GLU A 228 -18.50 8.72 25.66
CA GLU A 228 -18.58 7.30 25.31
C GLU A 228 -18.97 6.43 26.52
N ALA A 229 -18.42 6.76 27.68
CA ALA A 229 -18.75 6.08 28.95
C ALA A 229 -20.13 6.47 29.54
N GLY A 230 -20.90 7.36 28.90
CA GLY A 230 -22.17 7.86 29.37
C GLY A 230 -22.08 8.86 30.55
N LYS A 231 -20.88 9.38 30.84
CA LYS A 231 -20.58 10.30 31.94
C LYS A 231 -20.68 11.76 31.49
N TYR A 232 -21.88 12.19 31.17
CA TYR A 232 -22.13 13.49 30.51
C TYR A 232 -21.82 14.68 31.42
N GLU A 233 -22.08 14.59 32.72
CA GLU A 233 -21.78 15.64 33.70
C GLU A 233 -20.27 15.85 33.81
N GLU A 234 -19.50 14.77 33.99
CA GLU A 234 -18.03 14.81 34.03
C GLU A 234 -17.45 15.35 32.70
N ALA A 235 -18.06 15.01 31.54
CA ALA A 235 -17.65 15.56 30.26
C ALA A 235 -17.87 17.07 30.15
N MET A 236 -18.99 17.57 30.68
CA MET A 236 -19.29 19.00 30.75
C MET A 236 -18.31 19.74 31.68
N ASP A 237 -17.93 19.15 32.80
CA ASP A 237 -16.93 19.72 33.70
C ASP A 237 -15.59 19.94 32.99
N VAL A 238 -15.14 18.94 32.19
CA VAL A 238 -13.91 19.07 31.37
C VAL A 238 -14.04 20.18 30.32
N ILE A 239 -15.21 20.34 29.70
CA ILE A 239 -15.43 21.41 28.71
C ILE A 239 -15.42 22.78 29.38
N THR A 240 -16.11 22.93 30.50
CA THR A 240 -16.25 24.21 31.20
C THR A 240 -15.00 24.64 31.95
N GLU A 241 -14.07 23.73 32.25
CA GLU A 241 -12.77 24.07 32.85
C GLU A 241 -11.98 25.09 32.03
N LYS A 242 -12.12 25.05 30.69
CA LYS A 242 -11.35 25.85 29.73
C LYS A 242 -12.17 26.92 29.01
N ASN A 243 -13.48 27.02 29.26
CA ASN A 243 -14.38 28.00 28.65
C ASN A 243 -14.77 29.12 29.65
#